data_ca8d85a6df793d3f656ee0acd9e2b606
#
_entry.id   ca8d85a6df793d3f656ee0acd9e2b606
#
_cell.length_a   1.000
_cell.length_b   1.000
_cell.length_c   1.000
_cell.angle_alpha   90.00
_cell.angle_beta   90.00
_cell.angle_gamma   90.00
#
_symmetry.space_group_name_H-M   'P 1'
#
loop_
_entity.id
_entity.type
_entity.pdbx_description
1 polymer ?
#
loop_
_entity_poly.entity_id
_entity_poly.type
_entity_poly.pdbx_seq_one_letter_code
_entity_poly.pdbx_strand_id
1 'polypeptide(L)' 'MKLGDFLMKMIFWSGMTQAEVARRCNISIPVLNDLVKNRRGINVKYANAFEDLFGIPTMIWLMWSNIDELNDKEQL' A
#
# COMPACT_ATOMS: atom_id res chain seq x y z
N MET A 1 -1.07 4.77 12.55
CA MET A 1 -1.54 3.80 11.51
C MET A 1 -0.44 3.59 10.48
N LYS A 2 -0.10 2.35 10.20
CA LYS A 2 0.88 2.03 9.16
C LYS A 2 0.25 2.06 7.78
N LEU A 3 1.08 2.18 6.75
CA LEU A 3 0.63 2.28 5.36
C LEU A 3 -0.25 1.08 4.96
N GLY A 4 0.13 -0.13 5.36
CA GLY A 4 -0.66 -1.32 5.03
C GLY A 4 -2.05 -1.30 5.63
N ASP A 5 -2.18 -0.75 6.84
CA ASP A 5 -3.48 -0.61 7.50
C ASP A 5 -4.37 0.38 6.73
N PHE A 6 -3.79 1.48 6.27
CA PHE A 6 -4.50 2.45 5.44
C PHE A 6 -4.90 1.83 4.10
N LEU A 7 -3.98 1.11 3.47
CA LEU A 7 -4.24 0.43 2.20
C LEU A 7 -5.42 -0.55 2.35
N MET A 8 -5.44 -1.32 3.43
CA MET A 8 -6.54 -2.24 3.71
C MET A 8 -7.88 -1.51 3.81
N LYS A 9 -7.89 -0.34 4.48
CA LYS A 9 -9.10 0.47 4.60
C LYS A 9 -9.55 1.01 3.24
N MET A 10 -8.61 1.44 2.40
CA MET A 10 -8.95 1.90 1.05
C MET A 10 -9.57 0.79 0.23
N ILE A 11 -9.03 -0.42 0.31
CA ILE A 11 -9.58 -1.59 -0.37
C ILE A 11 -11.00 -1.86 0.11
N PHE A 12 -11.19 -1.87 1.43
CA PHE A 12 -12.51 -2.10 2.02
C PHE A 12 -13.54 -1.05 1.54
N TRP A 13 -13.19 0.23 1.60
CA TRP A 13 -14.10 1.30 1.21
C TRP A 13 -14.38 1.32 -0.30
N SER A 14 -13.46 0.80 -1.10
CA SER A 14 -13.66 0.73 -2.56
C SER A 14 -14.74 -0.30 -2.97
N GLY A 15 -15.05 -1.23 -2.08
CA GLY A 15 -15.95 -2.34 -2.39
C GLY A 15 -15.30 -3.45 -3.22
N MET A 16 -14.00 -3.33 -3.54
CA MET A 16 -13.27 -4.35 -4.29
C MET A 16 -12.66 -5.38 -3.34
N THR A 17 -12.43 -6.60 -3.85
CA THR A 17 -11.64 -7.59 -3.14
C THR A 17 -10.15 -7.31 -3.33
N GLN A 18 -9.29 -7.93 -2.51
CA GLN A 18 -7.84 -7.83 -2.71
C GLN A 18 -7.44 -8.37 -4.08
N ALA A 19 -8.06 -9.46 -4.55
CA ALA A 19 -7.78 -10.02 -5.86
C ALA A 19 -8.09 -9.01 -6.97
N GLU A 20 -9.21 -8.30 -6.87
CA GLU A 20 -9.59 -7.28 -7.84
C GLU A 20 -8.59 -6.12 -7.84
N VAL A 21 -8.19 -5.65 -6.67
CA VAL A 21 -7.21 -4.57 -6.55
C VAL A 21 -5.86 -5.01 -7.14
N ALA A 22 -5.41 -6.22 -6.82
CA ALA A 22 -4.16 -6.76 -7.36
C ALA A 22 -4.19 -6.79 -8.88
N ARG A 23 -5.30 -7.27 -9.46
CA ARG A 23 -5.47 -7.33 -10.89
C ARG A 23 -5.41 -5.93 -11.52
N ARG A 24 -6.12 -4.98 -10.96
CA ARG A 24 -6.17 -3.60 -11.48
C ARG A 24 -4.83 -2.89 -11.37
N CYS A 25 -4.07 -3.17 -10.31
CA CYS A 25 -2.76 -2.58 -10.09
C CYS A 25 -1.63 -3.36 -10.77
N ASN A 26 -1.95 -4.47 -11.44
CA ASN A 26 -0.97 -5.32 -12.10
C ASN A 26 0.12 -5.81 -11.14
N ILE A 27 -0.30 -6.23 -9.95
CA ILE A 27 0.59 -6.83 -8.94
C ILE A 27 0.03 -8.19 -8.55
N SER A 28 0.89 -9.07 -8.04
CA SER A 28 0.44 -10.38 -7.60
C SER A 28 -0.33 -10.29 -6.29
N ILE A 29 -1.23 -11.25 -6.07
CA ILE A 29 -2.00 -11.33 -4.81
C ILE A 29 -1.06 -11.46 -3.60
N PRO A 30 -0.03 -12.33 -3.62
CA PRO A 30 0.91 -12.41 -2.50
C PRO A 30 1.63 -11.09 -2.21
N VAL A 31 2.00 -10.32 -3.23
CA VAL A 31 2.63 -9.01 -3.04
C VAL A 31 1.65 -8.05 -2.36
N LEU A 32 0.42 -7.97 -2.86
CA LEU A 32 -0.57 -7.10 -2.23
C LEU A 32 -0.83 -7.51 -0.79
N ASN A 33 -0.94 -8.81 -0.52
CA ASN A 33 -1.12 -9.33 0.82
C ASN A 33 0.02 -8.91 1.76
N ASP A 34 1.27 -8.96 1.27
CA ASP A 34 2.42 -8.50 2.05
C ASP A 34 2.37 -6.99 2.33
N LEU A 35 1.90 -6.21 1.35
CA LEU A 35 1.76 -4.76 1.51
C LEU A 35 0.72 -4.43 2.60
N VAL A 36 -0.46 -5.06 2.56
CA VAL A 36 -1.51 -4.78 3.55
C VAL A 36 -1.15 -5.28 4.95
N LYS A 37 -0.27 -6.25 5.05
CA LYS A 37 0.22 -6.77 6.33
C LYS A 37 1.50 -6.10 6.82
N ASN A 38 1.95 -5.07 6.13
CA ASN A 38 3.17 -4.33 6.49
C ASN A 38 4.45 -5.18 6.48
N ARG A 39 4.47 -6.24 5.69
CA ARG A 39 5.63 -7.12 5.53
C ARG A 39 6.60 -6.64 4.47
N ARG A 40 6.17 -5.70 3.64
CA ARG A 40 6.91 -5.18 2.50
C ARG A 40 6.66 -3.70 2.38
N GLY A 41 7.71 -2.93 2.09
CA GLY A 41 7.57 -1.51 1.77
C GLY A 41 7.02 -1.31 0.37
N ILE A 42 6.47 -0.12 0.14
CA ILE A 42 5.96 0.25 -1.18
C ILE A 42 7.08 0.84 -2.02
N ASN A 43 7.04 0.61 -3.32
CA ASN A 43 7.95 1.23 -4.28
C ASN A 43 7.18 2.17 -5.20
N VAL A 44 7.91 2.89 -6.07
CA VAL A 44 7.32 3.87 -7.00
C VAL A 44 6.27 3.21 -7.90
N LYS A 45 6.56 2.01 -8.40
CA LYS A 45 5.63 1.29 -9.28
C LYS A 45 4.28 1.05 -8.61
N TYR A 46 4.31 0.54 -7.38
CA TYR A 46 3.08 0.25 -6.65
C TYR A 46 2.37 1.53 -6.23
N ALA A 47 3.13 2.54 -5.80
CA ALA A 47 2.55 3.83 -5.43
C ALA A 47 1.84 4.49 -6.61
N ASN A 48 2.42 4.42 -7.81
CA ASN A 48 1.78 4.94 -9.02
C ASN A 48 0.46 4.21 -9.31
N ALA A 49 0.46 2.90 -9.16
CA ALA A 49 -0.74 2.10 -9.39
C ALA A 49 -1.85 2.46 -8.40
N PHE A 50 -1.50 2.68 -7.13
CA PHE A 50 -2.47 3.09 -6.11
C PHE A 50 -2.97 4.52 -6.31
N GLU A 51 -2.12 5.42 -6.82
CA GLU A 51 -2.58 6.74 -7.22
C GLU A 51 -3.64 6.64 -8.30
N ASP A 52 -3.39 5.84 -9.33
CA ASP A 52 -4.34 5.65 -10.43
C ASP A 52 -5.66 5.05 -9.95
N LEU A 53 -5.59 4.09 -9.03
CA LEU A 53 -6.77 3.38 -8.57
C LEU A 53 -7.57 4.15 -7.51
N PHE A 54 -6.88 4.74 -6.54
CA PHE A 54 -7.51 5.35 -5.36
C PHE A 54 -7.49 6.88 -5.37
N GLY A 55 -6.73 7.50 -6.28
CA GLY A 55 -6.64 8.96 -6.37
C GLY A 55 -5.74 9.61 -5.33
N ILE A 56 -4.99 8.84 -4.58
CA ILE A 56 -4.05 9.36 -3.58
C ILE A 56 -2.68 9.50 -4.24
N PRO A 57 -2.06 10.70 -4.19
CA PRO A 57 -0.81 10.95 -4.90
C PRO A 57 0.31 9.98 -4.52
N THR A 58 1.08 9.59 -5.54
CA THR A 58 2.25 8.71 -5.39
C THR A 58 3.17 9.17 -4.26
N MET A 59 3.44 10.48 -4.17
CA MET A 59 4.33 11.04 -3.16
C MET A 59 3.83 10.74 -1.74
N ILE A 60 2.51 10.75 -1.52
CA ILE A 60 1.95 10.47 -0.19
C ILE A 60 2.25 9.03 0.21
N TRP A 61 2.07 8.08 -0.72
CA TRP A 61 2.39 6.67 -0.45
C TRP A 61 3.86 6.48 -0.10
N LEU A 62 4.76 7.12 -0.86
CA LEU A 62 6.20 6.98 -0.64
C LEU A 62 6.66 7.64 0.66
N MET A 63 6.12 8.81 1.00
CA MET A 63 6.44 9.48 2.25
C MET A 63 5.96 8.66 3.44
N TRP A 64 4.76 8.09 3.36
CA TRP A 64 4.23 7.25 4.43
C TRP A 64 5.11 6.02 4.66
N SER A 65 5.53 5.36 3.58
CA SER A 65 6.43 4.21 3.69
C SER A 65 7.74 4.57 4.37
N ASN A 66 8.32 5.72 4.05
CA ASN A 66 9.55 6.19 4.69
C ASN A 66 9.34 6.46 6.18
N ILE A 67 8.22 7.07 6.55
CA ILE A 67 7.90 7.34 7.96
C ILE A 67 7.74 6.03 8.73
N ASP A 68 7.06 5.05 8.15
CA ASP A 68 6.90 3.73 8.77
C ASP A 68 8.25 3.07 9.01
N GLU A 69 9.14 3.12 8.02
CA GLU A 69 10.47 2.54 8.13
C GLU A 69 11.29 3.20 9.23
N LEU A 70 11.25 4.54 9.32
CA LEU A 70 11.95 5.27 10.37
C LEU A 70 11.42 4.91 11.75
N ASN A 71 10.10 4.82 11.90
CA ASN A 71 9.47 4.46 13.17
C ASN A 71 9.86 3.04 13.60
N ASP A 72 9.91 2.11 12.65
CA ASP A 72 10.31 0.73 12.94
C ASP A 72 11.77 0.68 13.42
N LYS A 73 12.66 1.48 12.83
CA LYS A 73 14.05 1.57 13.26
C LYS A 73 14.19 2.17 14.66
N GLU A 74 13.38 3.16 14.99
CA GLU A 74 13.43 3.79 16.32
C GLU A 74 12.96 2.87 17.43
N GLN A 75 12.16 1.88 17.11
CA GLN A 75 11.66 0.90 18.08
C GLN A 75 12.68 -0.19 18.42
N LEU A 76 13.77 -0.25 17.69
CA LEU A 76 14.84 -1.20 17.94
C LEU A 76 15.87 -0.63 18.91
#